data_cde48182cf3a6db11176afc8b2ddd0c5
#
_entry.id   cde48182cf3a6db11176afc8b2ddd0c5
#
_cell.length_a   1.000
_cell.length_b   1.000
_cell.length_c   1.000
_cell.angle_alpha   90.00
_cell.angle_beta   90.00
_cell.angle_gamma   90.00
#
_symmetry.space_group_name_H-M   'P 1'
#
loop_
_entity.id
_entity.type
_entity.pdbx_description
1 polymer ?
#
loop_
_entity_poly.entity_id
_entity_poly.type
_entity_poly.pdbx_seq_one_letter_code
_entity_poly.pdbx_strand_id
1 'polypeptide(L)'
;ERIEDAARVYIAEMRQVQPEGPYLIGGFSGGGITAYEIAQQLKASGEAVDALVLLDTPLPVRPDLKLIDKALIKLAEIRSKGPGYLGEWLRNRIAWEIRKRHDRPAETGESTGFNNRKIELAFLRAVAAYEVQPWTGPVTLYRPVLDRHWKVSGGQWVSRDREYVYPDNDWTRFAPSLIVREVPGDHD
;
A
#
# COMPACT_ATOMS: atom_id res chain seq x y z
N GLU A 1 13.25 -13.38 -4.06
CA GLU A 1 12.95 -12.22 -4.90
C GLU A 1 12.79 -11.02 -3.98
N ARG A 2 13.50 -9.93 -4.27
CA ARG A 2 13.48 -8.70 -3.47
C ARG A 2 13.12 -7.53 -4.38
N ILE A 3 12.58 -6.45 -3.83
CA ILE A 3 12.28 -5.22 -4.59
C ILE A 3 13.55 -4.66 -5.21
N GLU A 4 14.67 -4.70 -4.48
CA GLU A 4 15.96 -4.21 -4.96
C GLU A 4 16.50 -5.01 -6.16
N ASP A 5 16.20 -6.31 -6.24
CA ASP A 5 16.58 -7.16 -7.38
C ASP A 5 15.75 -6.81 -8.62
N ALA A 6 14.43 -6.64 -8.43
CA ALA A 6 13.55 -6.20 -9.50
C ALA A 6 13.94 -4.81 -10.03
N ALA A 7 14.26 -3.87 -9.16
CA ALA A 7 14.72 -2.54 -9.55
C ALA A 7 15.98 -2.60 -10.41
N ARG A 8 16.96 -3.45 -10.07
CA ARG A 8 18.17 -3.63 -10.89
C ARG A 8 17.87 -4.13 -12.30
N VAL A 9 16.95 -5.07 -12.42
CA VAL A 9 16.52 -5.57 -13.75
C VAL A 9 15.88 -4.45 -14.55
N TYR A 10 14.93 -3.71 -13.96
CA TYR A 10 14.29 -2.59 -14.66
C TYR A 10 15.28 -1.49 -15.07
N ILE A 11 16.26 -1.15 -14.22
CA ILE A 11 17.30 -0.18 -14.57
C ILE A 11 18.12 -0.67 -15.77
N ALA A 12 18.48 -1.96 -15.81
CA ALA A 12 19.21 -2.53 -16.92
C ALA A 12 18.43 -2.45 -18.24
N GLU A 13 17.11 -2.70 -18.21
CA GLU A 13 16.23 -2.57 -19.39
C GLU A 13 16.04 -1.09 -19.78
N MET A 14 15.84 -0.21 -18.82
CA MET A 14 15.69 1.23 -19.05
C MET A 14 16.94 1.81 -19.77
N ARG A 15 18.13 1.41 -19.36
CA ARG A 15 19.39 1.88 -19.96
C ARG A 15 19.58 1.43 -21.41
N GLN A 16 18.89 0.41 -21.89
CA GLN A 16 18.91 0.04 -23.30
C GLN A 16 18.19 1.08 -24.17
N VAL A 17 17.19 1.79 -23.61
CA VAL A 17 16.41 2.81 -24.30
C VAL A 17 16.94 4.21 -24.00
N GLN A 18 17.24 4.48 -22.73
CA GLN A 18 17.79 5.75 -22.25
C GLN A 18 19.04 5.46 -21.38
N PRO A 19 20.24 5.51 -22.00
CA PRO A 19 21.48 5.15 -21.32
C PRO A 19 21.86 6.06 -20.14
N GLU A 20 21.50 7.34 -20.22
CA GLU A 20 21.87 8.36 -19.24
C GLU A 20 20.64 9.18 -18.82
N GLY A 21 20.70 9.68 -17.56
CA GLY A 21 19.66 10.59 -17.03
C GLY A 21 19.62 11.95 -17.75
N PRO A 22 18.76 12.87 -17.34
CA PRO A 22 17.90 12.74 -16.16
C PRO A 22 16.71 11.80 -16.37
N TYR A 23 16.38 11.02 -15.34
CA TYR A 23 15.26 10.08 -15.40
C TYR A 23 13.99 10.65 -14.77
N LEU A 24 12.85 10.32 -15.39
CA LEU A 24 11.51 10.54 -14.83
C LEU A 24 10.95 9.17 -14.46
N ILE A 25 10.78 8.92 -13.17
CA ILE A 25 10.38 7.60 -12.66
C ILE A 25 9.02 7.71 -12.01
N GLY A 26 8.16 6.74 -12.24
CA GLY A 26 6.86 6.71 -11.58
C GLY A 26 6.28 5.31 -11.48
N GLY A 27 5.34 5.13 -10.55
CA GLY A 27 4.66 3.87 -10.36
C GLY A 27 3.34 4.00 -9.63
N PHE A 28 2.42 3.09 -9.95
CA PHE A 28 1.10 3.02 -9.35
C PHE A 28 1.07 1.93 -8.27
N SER A 29 0.41 2.24 -7.13
CA SER A 29 0.19 1.29 -6.04
C SER A 29 1.50 0.57 -5.64
N GLY A 30 1.55 -0.75 -5.64
CA GLY A 30 2.77 -1.52 -5.37
C GLY A 30 3.92 -1.23 -6.35
N GLY A 31 3.63 -0.87 -7.61
CA GLY A 31 4.63 -0.44 -8.58
C GLY A 31 5.35 0.85 -8.18
N GLY A 32 4.73 1.71 -7.38
CA GLY A 32 5.37 2.90 -6.83
C GLY A 32 6.49 2.58 -5.83
N ILE A 33 6.39 1.46 -5.11
CA ILE A 33 7.47 0.98 -4.23
C ILE A 33 8.70 0.59 -5.06
N THR A 34 8.47 -0.13 -6.17
CA THR A 34 9.54 -0.48 -7.10
C THR A 34 10.14 0.77 -7.76
N ALA A 35 9.31 1.73 -8.15
CA ALA A 35 9.74 3.01 -8.72
C ALA A 35 10.60 3.82 -7.72
N TYR A 36 10.22 3.80 -6.44
CA TYR A 36 10.99 4.44 -5.38
C TYR A 36 12.38 3.81 -5.25
N GLU A 37 12.48 2.48 -5.26
CA GLU A 37 13.76 1.78 -5.21
C GLU A 37 14.61 2.00 -6.47
N ILE A 38 13.99 2.04 -7.67
CA ILE A 38 14.69 2.40 -8.91
C ILE A 38 15.34 3.78 -8.76
N ALA A 39 14.58 4.77 -8.26
CA ALA A 39 15.11 6.12 -8.05
C ALA A 39 16.27 6.13 -7.05
N GLN A 40 16.20 5.34 -5.98
CA GLN A 40 17.29 5.17 -5.01
C GLN A 40 18.56 4.63 -5.66
N GLN A 41 18.45 3.56 -6.44
CA GLN A 41 19.60 2.93 -7.10
C GLN A 41 20.20 3.82 -8.18
N LEU A 42 19.39 4.51 -8.98
CA LEU A 42 19.87 5.48 -9.96
C LEU A 42 20.67 6.59 -9.29
N LYS A 43 20.14 7.17 -8.22
CA LYS A 43 20.82 8.21 -7.46
C LYS A 43 22.12 7.70 -6.83
N ALA A 44 22.14 6.48 -6.29
CA ALA A 44 23.32 5.85 -5.73
C ALA A 44 24.40 5.58 -6.78
N SER A 45 24.04 5.38 -8.03
CA SER A 45 24.96 5.25 -9.17
C SER A 45 25.38 6.60 -9.79
N GLY A 46 24.98 7.72 -9.21
CA GLY A 46 25.35 9.08 -9.67
C GLY A 46 24.46 9.64 -10.78
N GLU A 47 23.37 8.97 -11.10
CA GLU A 47 22.41 9.43 -12.12
C GLU A 47 21.44 10.48 -11.57
N ALA A 48 21.05 11.41 -12.42
CA ALA A 48 20.04 12.40 -12.11
C ALA A 48 18.63 11.81 -12.21
N VAL A 49 17.83 11.99 -11.15
CA VAL A 49 16.39 11.71 -11.14
C VAL A 49 15.67 13.03 -10.94
N ASP A 50 15.06 13.53 -12.03
CA ASP A 50 14.41 14.83 -12.05
C ASP A 50 13.01 14.79 -11.42
N ALA A 51 12.32 13.66 -11.51
CA ALA A 51 11.06 13.47 -10.83
C ALA A 51 10.83 12.00 -10.44
N LEU A 52 10.30 11.82 -9.23
CA LEU A 52 9.71 10.57 -8.78
C LEU A 52 8.21 10.82 -8.56
N VAL A 53 7.36 10.06 -9.27
CA VAL A 53 5.91 10.17 -9.19
C VAL A 53 5.32 8.90 -8.59
N LEU A 54 4.67 9.05 -7.46
CA LEU A 54 3.96 7.97 -6.77
C LEU A 54 2.46 8.15 -7.01
N LEU A 55 1.83 7.14 -7.61
CA LEU A 55 0.40 7.14 -7.89
C LEU A 55 -0.28 6.21 -6.87
N ASP A 56 -0.94 6.82 -5.91
CA ASP A 56 -1.64 6.17 -4.78
C ASP A 56 -0.84 5.01 -4.15
N THR A 57 0.45 5.24 -4.00
CA THR A 57 1.39 4.27 -3.46
C THR A 57 1.36 4.29 -1.93
N PRO A 58 0.97 3.20 -1.28
CA PRO A 58 1.10 3.06 0.17
C PRO A 58 2.53 2.73 0.57
N LEU A 59 2.87 2.96 1.84
CA LEU A 59 4.09 2.37 2.40
C LEU A 59 4.00 0.84 2.44
N PRO A 60 5.13 0.13 2.29
CA PRO A 60 5.20 -1.34 2.33
C PRO A 60 4.60 -1.95 3.58
N VAL A 61 4.80 -1.30 4.72
CA VAL A 61 4.30 -1.77 6.02
C VAL A 61 3.42 -0.69 6.63
N ARG A 62 2.15 -1.02 6.80
CA ARG A 62 1.18 -0.17 7.50
C ARG A 62 0.97 -0.68 8.93
N PRO A 63 0.85 0.20 9.92
CA PRO A 63 0.59 -0.22 11.29
C PRO A 63 -0.82 -0.80 11.42
N ASP A 64 -0.93 -1.91 12.12
CA ASP A 64 -2.21 -2.47 12.52
C ASP A 64 -3.00 -1.51 13.41
N LEU A 65 -4.33 -1.55 13.29
CA LEU A 65 -5.20 -0.80 14.19
C LEU A 65 -4.97 -1.25 15.65
N LYS A 66 -4.76 -0.27 16.53
CA LYS A 66 -4.68 -0.50 17.97
C LYS A 66 -5.98 -1.10 18.50
N LEU A 67 -5.90 -1.91 19.56
CA LEU A 67 -7.07 -2.54 20.16
C LEU A 67 -8.13 -1.51 20.60
N ILE A 68 -7.69 -0.38 21.15
CA ILE A 68 -8.58 0.72 21.53
C ILE A 68 -9.33 1.30 20.33
N ASP A 69 -8.65 1.45 19.20
CA ASP A 69 -9.27 2.00 17.98
C ASP A 69 -10.26 1.01 17.35
N LYS A 70 -9.93 -0.30 17.38
CA LYS A 70 -10.88 -1.37 17.02
C LYS A 70 -12.13 -1.34 17.90
N ALA A 71 -11.97 -1.08 19.20
CA ALA A 71 -13.09 -0.96 20.14
C ALA A 71 -13.94 0.29 19.87
N LEU A 72 -13.30 1.44 19.60
CA LEU A 72 -13.99 2.68 19.27
C LEU A 72 -14.81 2.55 17.96
N ILE A 73 -14.23 1.94 16.93
CA ILE A 73 -14.93 1.65 15.68
C ILE A 73 -16.14 0.75 15.96
N LYS A 74 -15.95 -0.30 16.76
CA LYS A 74 -17.04 -1.22 17.10
C LYS A 74 -18.17 -0.52 17.85
N LEU A 75 -17.83 0.37 18.77
CA LEU A 75 -18.80 1.18 19.50
C LEU A 75 -19.59 2.12 18.56
N ALA A 76 -18.88 2.76 17.61
CA ALA A 76 -19.49 3.62 16.60
C ALA A 76 -20.45 2.83 15.69
N GLU A 77 -20.06 1.61 15.27
CA GLU A 77 -20.93 0.72 14.49
C GLU A 77 -22.21 0.31 15.26
N ILE A 78 -22.08 -0.05 16.54
CA ILE A 78 -23.22 -0.41 17.40
C ILE A 78 -24.16 0.78 17.55
N ARG A 79 -23.59 1.99 17.76
CA ARG A 79 -24.37 3.20 17.93
C ARG A 79 -25.14 3.58 16.65
N SER A 80 -24.55 3.36 15.48
CA SER A 80 -25.17 3.70 14.18
C SER A 80 -26.17 2.65 13.69
N LYS A 81 -25.91 1.35 13.94
CA LYS A 81 -26.72 0.23 13.44
C LYS A 81 -27.71 -0.34 14.46
N GLY A 82 -27.63 0.13 15.70
CA GLY A 82 -28.48 -0.33 16.80
C GLY A 82 -28.03 -1.65 17.44
N PRO A 83 -28.67 -2.06 18.55
CA PRO A 83 -28.25 -3.23 19.34
C PRO A 83 -28.38 -4.57 18.62
N GLY A 84 -29.27 -4.67 17.61
CA GLY A 84 -29.42 -5.88 16.78
C GLY A 84 -28.17 -6.26 16.00
N TYR A 85 -27.30 -5.28 15.70
CA TYR A 85 -26.04 -5.48 15.01
C TYR A 85 -25.07 -6.40 15.77
N LEU A 86 -25.11 -6.39 17.10
CA LEU A 86 -24.28 -7.31 17.92
C LEU A 86 -24.63 -8.79 17.68
N GLY A 87 -25.91 -9.09 17.54
CA GLY A 87 -26.39 -10.44 17.25
C GLY A 87 -25.97 -10.93 15.87
N GLU A 88 -26.10 -10.06 14.85
CA GLU A 88 -25.62 -10.35 13.50
C GLU A 88 -24.10 -10.53 13.43
N TRP A 89 -23.36 -9.65 14.08
CA TRP A 89 -21.92 -9.74 14.13
C TRP A 89 -21.45 -11.02 14.79
N LEU A 90 -22.04 -11.39 15.94
CA LEU A 90 -21.69 -12.62 16.65
C LEU A 90 -21.99 -13.86 15.79
N ARG A 91 -23.16 -13.89 15.16
CA ARG A 91 -23.55 -14.96 14.23
C ARG A 91 -22.58 -15.10 13.07
N ASN A 92 -22.22 -13.97 12.44
CA ASN A 92 -21.29 -13.95 11.30
C ASN A 92 -19.87 -14.36 11.73
N ARG A 93 -19.44 -13.96 12.96
CA ARG A 93 -18.16 -14.36 13.51
C ARG A 93 -18.10 -15.87 13.79
N ILE A 94 -19.14 -16.42 14.38
CA ILE A 94 -19.23 -17.87 14.61
C ILE A 94 -19.24 -18.62 13.29
N ALA A 95 -20.04 -18.18 12.31
CA ALA A 95 -20.09 -18.79 10.99
C ALA A 95 -18.74 -18.71 10.25
N TRP A 96 -17.97 -17.62 10.42
CA TRP A 96 -16.62 -17.48 9.87
C TRP A 96 -15.63 -18.44 10.54
N GLU A 97 -15.64 -18.53 11.88
CA GLU A 97 -14.78 -19.47 12.63
C GLU A 97 -15.07 -20.93 12.25
N ILE A 98 -16.34 -21.28 12.05
CA ILE A 98 -16.73 -22.61 11.60
C ILE A 98 -16.21 -22.87 10.19
N ARG A 99 -16.36 -21.93 9.24
CA ARG A 99 -15.85 -22.05 7.87
C ARG A 99 -14.33 -22.16 7.86
N LYS A 100 -13.62 -21.34 8.61
CA LYS A 100 -12.15 -21.37 8.69
C LYS A 100 -11.61 -22.72 9.17
N ARG A 101 -12.38 -23.46 9.97
CA ARG A 101 -12.01 -24.81 10.44
C ARG A 101 -12.28 -25.88 9.36
N HIS A 102 -13.18 -25.62 8.42
CA HIS A 102 -13.57 -26.57 7.38
C HIS A 102 -12.88 -26.29 6.03
N ASP A 103 -12.47 -25.07 5.76
CA ASP A 103 -11.71 -24.71 4.57
C ASP A 103 -10.23 -25.11 4.76
N ARG A 104 -9.93 -26.39 4.46
CA ARG A 104 -8.60 -26.72 3.97
C ARG A 104 -8.38 -25.95 2.68
N PRO A 105 -7.19 -25.34 2.46
CA PRO A 105 -6.91 -24.68 1.20
C PRO A 105 -7.09 -25.71 0.08
N ALA A 106 -8.15 -25.59 -0.65
CA ALA A 106 -8.33 -26.35 -1.88
C ALA A 106 -7.30 -25.82 -2.87
N GLU A 107 -6.30 -26.65 -3.15
CA GLU A 107 -5.52 -26.54 -4.36
C GLU A 107 -6.47 -26.83 -5.53
N THR A 108 -7.13 -25.82 -6.04
CA THR A 108 -7.94 -25.99 -7.25
C THR A 108 -8.01 -24.68 -8.03
N GLY A 109 -7.65 -24.80 -9.28
CA GLY A 109 -8.06 -23.91 -10.34
C GLY A 109 -6.91 -23.20 -11.02
N GLU A 110 -6.46 -23.82 -12.11
CA GLU A 110 -5.83 -23.12 -13.22
C GLU A 110 -6.73 -21.95 -13.62
N SER A 111 -6.46 -20.75 -13.11
CA SER A 111 -6.99 -19.55 -13.73
C SER A 111 -6.03 -19.18 -14.85
N THR A 112 -6.44 -19.43 -16.06
CA THR A 112 -5.88 -18.85 -17.31
C THR A 112 -6.12 -17.35 -17.30
N GLY A 113 -5.38 -16.63 -16.51
CA GLY A 113 -5.30 -15.19 -16.45
C GLY A 113 -3.91 -14.80 -15.99
N PHE A 114 -3.41 -13.71 -16.48
CA PHE A 114 -2.08 -13.15 -16.22
C PHE A 114 -1.78 -12.92 -14.71
N ASN A 115 -2.73 -13.18 -13.83
CA ASN A 115 -2.62 -13.19 -12.38
C ASN A 115 -2.14 -14.54 -11.87
N ASN A 116 -0.88 -14.81 -12.06
CA ASN A 116 -0.27 -15.94 -11.40
C ASN A 116 -0.16 -15.63 -9.89
N ARG A 117 -1.04 -16.22 -9.08
CA ARG A 117 -1.06 -16.10 -7.62
C ARG A 117 0.32 -16.27 -6.97
N LYS A 118 1.22 -17.04 -7.62
CA LYS A 118 2.60 -17.19 -7.16
C LYS A 118 3.40 -15.90 -7.31
N ILE A 119 3.21 -15.16 -8.41
CA ILE A 119 3.88 -13.87 -8.66
C ILE A 119 3.37 -12.84 -7.67
N GLU A 120 2.06 -12.77 -7.47
CA GLU A 120 1.44 -11.87 -6.48
C GLU A 120 1.98 -12.13 -5.07
N LEU A 121 1.99 -13.38 -4.63
CA LEU A 121 2.50 -13.75 -3.32
C LEU A 121 4.01 -13.48 -3.18
N ALA A 122 4.80 -13.68 -4.24
CA ALA A 122 6.21 -13.36 -4.25
C ALA A 122 6.43 -11.85 -4.14
N PHE A 123 5.65 -11.05 -4.88
CA PHE A 123 5.67 -9.59 -4.80
C PHE A 123 5.29 -9.09 -3.41
N LEU A 124 4.18 -9.57 -2.83
CA LEU A 124 3.76 -9.19 -1.48
C LEU A 124 4.82 -9.52 -0.41
N ARG A 125 5.51 -10.66 -0.54
CA ARG A 125 6.62 -11.00 0.35
C ARG A 125 7.81 -10.07 0.16
N ALA A 126 8.15 -9.72 -1.07
CA ALA A 126 9.22 -8.78 -1.37
C ALA A 126 8.92 -7.39 -0.81
N VAL A 127 7.68 -6.91 -0.98
CA VAL A 127 7.20 -5.65 -0.42
C VAL A 127 7.27 -5.66 1.12
N ALA A 128 6.81 -6.74 1.76
CA ALA A 128 6.84 -6.86 3.22
C ALA A 128 8.26 -6.91 3.81
N ALA A 129 9.23 -7.34 3.03
CA ALA A 129 10.65 -7.39 3.43
C ALA A 129 11.45 -6.14 3.01
N TYR A 130 10.85 -5.22 2.26
CA TYR A 130 11.52 -4.03 1.77
C TYR A 130 11.67 -2.97 2.86
N GLU A 131 12.89 -2.51 3.07
CA GLU A 131 13.24 -1.44 4.01
C GLU A 131 13.36 -0.11 3.26
N VAL A 132 12.36 0.75 3.41
CA VAL A 132 12.32 2.07 2.77
C VAL A 132 13.47 2.93 3.28
N GLN A 133 14.33 3.38 2.37
CA GLN A 133 15.44 4.28 2.67
C GLN A 133 15.01 5.75 2.49
N PRO A 134 15.66 6.72 3.17
CA PRO A 134 15.35 8.14 2.98
C PRO A 134 15.59 8.62 1.55
N TRP A 135 14.70 9.46 1.06
CA TRP A 135 14.77 10.12 -0.25
C TRP A 135 14.84 11.63 -0.10
N THR A 136 15.82 12.26 -0.75
CA THR A 136 16.04 13.73 -0.70
C THR A 136 15.80 14.41 -2.05
N GLY A 137 15.45 13.66 -3.09
CA GLY A 137 15.11 14.21 -4.41
C GLY A 137 13.67 14.73 -4.50
N PRO A 138 13.30 15.29 -5.66
CA PRO A 138 11.92 15.68 -5.91
C PRO A 138 11.01 14.46 -5.97
N VAL A 139 9.86 14.52 -5.30
CA VAL A 139 8.86 13.46 -5.28
C VAL A 139 7.46 14.04 -5.14
N THR A 140 6.54 13.51 -5.94
CA THR A 140 5.12 13.89 -5.89
C THR A 140 4.26 12.63 -5.72
N LEU A 141 3.38 12.67 -4.73
CA LEU A 141 2.35 11.66 -4.52
C LEU A 141 1.02 12.20 -5.05
N TYR A 142 0.48 11.53 -6.04
CA TYR A 142 -0.92 11.71 -6.46
C TYR A 142 -1.75 10.63 -5.78
N ARG A 143 -2.82 11.02 -5.11
CA ARG A 143 -3.72 10.10 -4.43
C ARG A 143 -5.17 10.56 -4.52
N PRO A 144 -6.15 9.65 -4.47
CA PRO A 144 -7.56 10.00 -4.43
C PRO A 144 -7.95 10.72 -3.12
N VAL A 145 -9.18 11.19 -3.08
CA VAL A 145 -9.77 11.76 -1.86
C VAL A 145 -9.72 10.73 -0.73
N LEU A 146 -9.29 11.18 0.46
CA LEU A 146 -9.15 10.28 1.61
C LEU A 146 -10.50 9.78 2.13
N ASP A 147 -10.64 8.47 2.25
CA ASP A 147 -11.77 7.84 2.95
C ASP A 147 -11.63 7.99 4.46
N ARG A 148 -12.15 9.09 5.01
CA ARG A 148 -12.16 9.38 6.45
C ARG A 148 -13.47 8.93 7.06
N HIS A 149 -13.56 7.66 7.45
CA HIS A 149 -14.83 7.08 7.89
C HIS A 149 -15.01 7.09 9.41
N TRP A 150 -14.03 6.60 10.18
CA TRP A 150 -14.08 6.62 11.66
C TRP A 150 -13.00 7.52 12.24
N LYS A 151 -13.39 8.38 13.16
CA LYS A 151 -12.43 9.13 13.98
C LYS A 151 -12.15 8.33 15.23
N VAL A 152 -10.87 8.02 15.49
CA VAL A 152 -10.41 7.16 16.57
C VAL A 152 -9.51 7.88 17.55
N SER A 153 -8.77 7.17 18.39
CA SER A 153 -7.90 7.76 19.40
C SER A 153 -6.90 8.76 18.81
N GLY A 154 -6.56 9.80 19.57
CA GLY A 154 -5.64 10.85 19.12
C GLY A 154 -6.13 11.68 17.92
N GLY A 155 -7.42 11.57 17.56
CA GLY A 155 -7.99 12.29 16.42
C GLY A 155 -7.65 11.71 15.05
N GLN A 156 -7.03 10.54 15.03
CA GLN A 156 -6.68 9.80 13.81
C GLN A 156 -7.94 9.33 13.07
N TRP A 157 -7.89 9.27 11.74
CA TRP A 157 -8.95 8.73 10.91
C TRP A 157 -8.63 7.30 10.47
N VAL A 158 -9.69 6.53 10.29
CA VAL A 158 -9.67 5.16 9.76
C VAL A 158 -10.65 5.06 8.61
N SER A 159 -10.24 4.40 7.52
CA SER A 159 -11.03 4.15 6.32
C SER A 159 -12.07 3.04 6.52
N ARG A 160 -12.98 2.88 5.56
CA ARG A 160 -13.95 1.76 5.53
C ARG A 160 -13.25 0.39 5.50
N ASP A 161 -12.06 0.32 4.91
CA ASP A 161 -11.23 -0.89 4.88
C ASP A 161 -10.49 -1.17 6.20
N ARG A 162 -10.76 -0.32 7.21
CA ARG A 162 -10.17 -0.43 8.55
C ARG A 162 -8.65 -0.26 8.55
N GLU A 163 -8.17 0.68 7.79
CA GLU A 163 -6.79 1.12 7.76
C GLU A 163 -6.68 2.56 8.27
N TYR A 164 -5.57 2.90 8.92
CA TYR A 164 -5.28 4.29 9.28
C TYR A 164 -5.12 5.14 8.02
N VAL A 165 -5.73 6.32 8.03
CA VAL A 165 -5.70 7.26 6.92
C VAL A 165 -4.62 8.30 7.17
N TYR A 166 -3.61 8.30 6.32
CA TYR A 166 -2.53 9.29 6.34
C TYR A 166 -2.66 10.23 5.14
N PRO A 167 -2.58 11.57 5.36
CA PRO A 167 -2.69 12.53 4.26
C PRO A 167 -1.63 12.39 3.16
N ASP A 168 -0.50 11.83 3.50
CA ASP A 168 0.68 11.64 2.66
C ASP A 168 1.00 10.15 2.42
N ASN A 169 0.04 9.25 2.66
CA ASN A 169 0.26 7.80 2.69
C ASN A 169 1.47 7.39 3.58
N ASP A 170 1.80 8.22 4.58
CA ASP A 170 2.90 8.09 5.56
C ASP A 170 4.32 8.21 4.94
N TRP A 171 4.45 8.75 3.71
CA TRP A 171 5.72 8.88 3.01
C TRP A 171 6.60 10.02 3.52
N THR A 172 6.06 11.08 4.15
CA THR A 172 6.84 12.26 4.57
C THR A 172 8.00 11.93 5.51
N ARG A 173 7.89 10.85 6.30
CA ARG A 173 8.97 10.40 7.19
C ARG A 173 10.20 9.86 6.44
N PHE A 174 10.04 9.44 5.18
CA PHE A 174 11.14 8.98 4.32
C PHE A 174 11.50 10.00 3.25
N ALA A 175 10.54 10.80 2.83
CA ALA A 175 10.69 11.80 1.77
C ALA A 175 10.15 13.15 2.25
N PRO A 176 10.95 13.95 3.02
CA PRO A 176 10.48 15.22 3.60
C PRO A 176 10.08 16.27 2.56
N SER A 177 10.61 16.17 1.33
CA SER A 177 10.28 17.05 0.20
C SER A 177 9.03 16.63 -0.56
N LEU A 178 8.26 15.63 -0.06
CA LEU A 178 7.06 15.10 -0.72
C LEU A 178 6.02 16.19 -0.98
N ILE A 179 5.59 16.30 -2.21
CA ILE A 179 4.42 17.09 -2.61
C ILE A 179 3.24 16.15 -2.77
N VAL A 180 2.15 16.40 -2.03
CA VAL A 180 0.91 15.61 -2.15
C VAL A 180 -0.08 16.34 -3.03
N ARG A 181 -0.62 15.65 -4.02
CA ARG A 181 -1.68 16.12 -4.92
C ARG A 181 -2.89 15.19 -4.83
N GLU A 182 -4.03 15.77 -4.47
CA GLU A 182 -5.31 15.05 -4.49
C GLU A 182 -5.88 15.08 -5.91
N VAL A 183 -6.33 13.94 -6.39
CA VAL A 183 -6.93 13.79 -7.72
C VAL A 183 -8.31 13.15 -7.59
N PRO A 184 -9.25 13.42 -8.52
CA PRO A 184 -10.53 12.72 -8.58
C PRO A 184 -10.32 11.22 -8.88
N GLY A 185 -11.20 10.38 -8.34
CA GLY A 185 -11.19 8.93 -8.54
C GLY A 185 -11.03 8.15 -7.24
N ASP A 186 -10.80 6.87 -7.38
CA ASP A 186 -10.49 5.90 -6.32
C ASP A 186 -9.22 5.13 -6.66
N HIS A 187 -8.94 4.07 -5.92
CA HIS A 187 -7.73 3.26 -6.14
C HIS A 187 -7.87 2.29 -7.32
N ASP A 188 -9.11 1.99 -7.76
CA ASP A 188 -9.42 0.99 -8.80
C ASP A 188 -9.49 1.60 -10.21
#